data_6b6e269e73bec98b4c4965068b45a31e
#
_entry.id   6b6e269e73bec98b4c4965068b45a31e
#
_cell.length_a   1.000
_cell.length_b   1.000
_cell.length_c   1.000
_cell.angle_alpha   90.00
_cell.angle_beta   90.00
_cell.angle_gamma   90.00
#
_symmetry.space_group_name_H-M   'P 1'
#
loop_
_entity.id
_entity.type
_entity.pdbx_description
1 polymer ?
#
loop_
_entity_poly.entity_id
_entity_poly.type
_entity_poly.pdbx_seq_one_letter_code
_entity_poly.pdbx_strand_id
1 'polypeptide(L)'
;MPSTLFKLYHCPGTRSARVKWLLGELFGDRFEEQLVSLYDNEHHQPHYVSKNPNHCVPTLQITLRPDETMYMIESGAMLALLADAYPEKGLAPPAGDLSFKRADYLQMLHFGCATIDMILWQIRANEHLLPDRQRDVRTSTRYRSKFAAEVEPQLRDRLAAAPYICGEDFSAADCVIGHNVIWARAYGLCQGDAFRYYQARISSRPAFLRAYADAGAITAAVPAGKRAYMEAFSG
;
A
#
# COMPACT_ATOMS: atom_id res chain seq x y z
N MET A 1 27.88 -12.58 7.26
CA MET A 1 26.59 -13.28 7.21
C MET A 1 26.12 -13.30 5.76
N PRO A 2 25.54 -14.39 5.24
CA PRO A 2 24.91 -14.31 3.93
C PRO A 2 23.88 -13.18 3.95
N SER A 3 23.90 -12.34 2.93
CA SER A 3 22.96 -11.23 2.84
C SER A 3 21.56 -11.80 2.58
N THR A 4 20.58 -11.46 3.44
CA THR A 4 19.18 -11.75 3.19
C THR A 4 18.78 -11.18 1.83
N LEU A 5 18.17 -12.00 0.98
CA LEU A 5 17.70 -11.58 -0.34
C LEU A 5 16.17 -11.39 -0.28
N PHE A 6 15.73 -10.26 -0.82
CA PHE A 6 14.32 -9.96 -0.98
C PHE A 6 13.96 -9.92 -2.47
N LYS A 7 12.86 -10.59 -2.83
CA LYS A 7 12.26 -10.49 -4.16
C LYS A 7 10.78 -10.18 -4.01
N LEU A 8 10.37 -9.06 -4.58
CA LEU A 8 8.99 -8.60 -4.56
C LEU A 8 8.27 -8.98 -5.85
N TYR A 9 7.18 -9.72 -5.73
CA TYR A 9 6.21 -9.92 -6.81
C TYR A 9 5.22 -8.77 -6.77
N HIS A 10 5.21 -7.98 -7.83
CA HIS A 10 4.63 -6.63 -7.85
C HIS A 10 3.75 -6.40 -9.08
N CYS A 11 2.69 -5.63 -8.92
CA CYS A 11 1.94 -4.99 -9.99
C CYS A 11 1.86 -3.49 -9.66
N PRO A 12 2.37 -2.61 -10.52
CA PRO A 12 2.38 -1.17 -10.28
C PRO A 12 1.00 -0.59 -9.98
N GLY A 13 0.96 0.46 -9.16
CA GLY A 13 -0.28 1.14 -8.75
C GLY A 13 -1.21 0.31 -7.87
N THR A 14 -0.76 -0.85 -7.37
CA THR A 14 -1.53 -1.68 -6.44
C THR A 14 -0.95 -1.63 -5.02
N ARG A 15 -1.56 -2.37 -4.09
CA ARG A 15 -1.05 -2.47 -2.70
C ARG A 15 0.40 -2.96 -2.60
N SER A 16 0.93 -3.60 -3.65
CA SER A 16 2.33 -4.01 -3.69
C SER A 16 3.31 -2.83 -3.75
N ALA A 17 2.86 -1.65 -4.23
CA ALA A 17 3.66 -0.43 -4.22
C ALA A 17 4.03 0.03 -2.81
N ARG A 18 3.23 -0.27 -1.78
CA ARG A 18 3.56 0.01 -0.37
C ARG A 18 4.83 -0.71 0.06
N VAL A 19 4.93 -2.00 -0.32
CA VAL A 19 6.08 -2.85 0.02
C VAL A 19 7.30 -2.43 -0.80
N LYS A 20 7.13 -2.15 -2.10
CA LYS A 20 8.17 -1.61 -2.96
C LYS A 20 8.74 -0.31 -2.40
N TRP A 21 7.86 0.58 -1.93
CA TRP A 21 8.27 1.83 -1.30
C TRP A 21 9.10 1.60 -0.04
N LEU A 22 8.63 0.76 0.90
CA LEU A 22 9.40 0.47 2.12
C LEU A 22 10.74 -0.21 1.81
N LEU A 23 10.79 -1.17 0.89
CA LEU A 23 12.04 -1.77 0.44
C LEU A 23 12.98 -0.72 -0.14
N GLY A 24 12.47 0.24 -0.89
CA GLY A 24 13.24 1.38 -1.39
C GLY A 24 13.80 2.30 -0.28
N GLU A 25 13.05 2.53 0.80
CA GLU A 25 13.53 3.28 1.97
C GLU A 25 14.65 2.52 2.71
N LEU A 26 14.52 1.20 2.82
CA LEU A 26 15.48 0.35 3.52
C LEU A 26 16.76 0.12 2.72
N PHE A 27 16.64 -0.18 1.44
CA PHE A 27 17.71 -0.78 0.65
C PHE A 27 18.05 -0.01 -0.63
N GLY A 28 17.28 1.03 -1.00
CA GLY A 28 17.40 1.63 -2.34
C GLY A 28 16.96 0.63 -3.40
N ASP A 29 17.85 0.29 -4.32
CA ASP A 29 17.58 -0.63 -5.42
C ASP A 29 18.12 -2.06 -5.16
N ARG A 30 18.53 -2.37 -3.93
CA ARG A 30 19.16 -3.66 -3.57
C ARG A 30 18.13 -4.71 -3.17
N PHE A 31 17.12 -4.90 -3.98
CA PHE A 31 16.17 -6.03 -3.89
C PHE A 31 15.72 -6.41 -5.31
N GLU A 32 15.26 -7.63 -5.49
CA GLU A 32 14.73 -8.09 -6.76
C GLU A 32 13.26 -7.75 -6.89
N GLU A 33 12.84 -7.48 -8.12
CA GLU A 33 11.44 -7.25 -8.46
C GLU A 33 11.02 -8.16 -9.61
N GLN A 34 9.83 -8.74 -9.49
CA GLN A 34 9.18 -9.45 -10.58
C GLN A 34 7.78 -8.88 -10.78
N LEU A 35 7.53 -8.36 -11.97
CA LEU A 35 6.20 -7.93 -12.37
C LEU A 35 5.26 -9.13 -12.46
N VAL A 36 4.02 -8.92 -12.01
CA VAL A 36 2.91 -9.88 -12.11
C VAL A 36 1.75 -9.17 -12.79
N SER A 37 1.42 -9.57 -13.99
CA SER A 37 0.33 -8.97 -14.75
C SER A 37 -1.03 -9.45 -14.21
N LEU A 38 -1.74 -8.54 -13.52
CA LEU A 38 -3.12 -8.81 -13.07
C LEU A 38 -4.11 -8.79 -14.25
N TYR A 39 -3.79 -8.09 -15.33
CA TYR A 39 -4.66 -7.95 -16.50
C TYR A 39 -4.58 -9.14 -17.45
N ASP A 40 -3.43 -9.84 -17.45
CA ASP A 40 -3.22 -11.07 -18.22
C ASP A 40 -3.50 -12.34 -17.40
N ASN A 41 -4.10 -12.17 -16.21
CA ASN A 41 -4.43 -13.25 -15.28
C ASN A 41 -3.20 -14.08 -14.82
N GLU A 42 -2.00 -13.49 -14.81
CA GLU A 42 -0.79 -14.18 -14.36
C GLU A 42 -0.90 -14.62 -12.89
N HIS A 43 -1.58 -13.80 -12.06
CA HIS A 43 -1.84 -14.10 -10.65
C HIS A 43 -2.71 -15.34 -10.42
N HIS A 44 -3.36 -15.89 -11.45
CA HIS A 44 -4.11 -17.14 -11.42
C HIS A 44 -3.33 -18.34 -11.99
N GLN A 45 -2.11 -18.11 -12.49
CA GLN A 45 -1.31 -19.21 -13.04
C GLN A 45 -0.69 -20.08 -11.92
N PRO A 46 -0.57 -21.41 -12.14
CA PRO A 46 -0.07 -22.33 -11.11
C PRO A 46 1.28 -21.91 -10.51
N HIS A 47 2.20 -21.39 -11.33
CA HIS A 47 3.52 -20.95 -10.88
C HIS A 47 3.48 -19.77 -9.91
N TYR A 48 2.43 -18.94 -9.97
CA TYR A 48 2.23 -17.83 -9.02
C TYR A 48 1.37 -18.29 -7.83
N VAL A 49 0.31 -19.06 -8.08
CA VAL A 49 -0.59 -19.56 -7.02
C VAL A 49 0.16 -20.41 -5.98
N SER A 50 1.20 -21.15 -6.40
CA SER A 50 2.07 -21.88 -5.47
C SER A 50 2.82 -20.99 -4.47
N LYS A 51 2.96 -19.69 -4.77
CA LYS A 51 3.59 -18.68 -3.91
C LYS A 51 2.56 -17.87 -3.12
N ASN A 52 1.40 -17.59 -3.75
CA ASN A 52 0.32 -16.84 -3.14
C ASN A 52 -1.04 -17.45 -3.51
N PRO A 53 -1.61 -18.28 -2.64
CA PRO A 53 -2.90 -18.93 -2.90
C PRO A 53 -4.07 -17.95 -2.92
N ASN A 54 -3.88 -16.69 -2.49
CA ASN A 54 -4.91 -15.65 -2.52
C ASN A 54 -5.02 -14.93 -3.87
N HIS A 55 -4.26 -15.35 -4.89
CA HIS A 55 -4.31 -14.78 -6.25
C HIS A 55 -4.19 -13.25 -6.27
N CYS A 56 -3.28 -12.68 -5.49
CA CYS A 56 -3.12 -11.22 -5.41
C CYS A 56 -1.64 -10.82 -5.24
N VAL A 57 -1.35 -9.54 -5.36
CA VAL A 57 -0.06 -8.93 -5.04
C VAL A 57 -0.23 -7.98 -3.84
N PRO A 58 0.82 -7.80 -3.03
CA PRO A 58 2.18 -8.32 -3.13
C PRO A 58 2.35 -9.76 -2.67
N THR A 59 3.43 -10.38 -3.14
CA THR A 59 4.08 -11.51 -2.49
C THR A 59 5.54 -11.15 -2.28
N LEU A 60 6.06 -11.33 -1.08
CA LEU A 60 7.47 -11.08 -0.77
C LEU A 60 8.17 -12.43 -0.54
N GLN A 61 9.13 -12.75 -1.42
CA GLN A 61 10.04 -13.85 -1.20
C GLN A 61 11.18 -13.36 -0.30
N ILE A 62 11.41 -14.07 0.77
CA ILE A 62 12.49 -13.83 1.73
C ILE A 62 13.39 -15.06 1.72
N THR A 63 14.67 -14.88 1.34
CA THR A 63 15.68 -15.93 1.33
C THR A 63 16.75 -15.57 2.35
N LEU A 64 16.83 -16.36 3.43
CA LEU A 64 17.82 -16.19 4.49
C LEU A 64 19.11 -16.95 4.15
N ARG A 65 18.97 -18.14 3.53
CA ARG A 65 20.05 -19.01 3.06
C ARG A 65 19.59 -19.70 1.76
N PRO A 66 20.49 -20.30 0.98
CA PRO A 66 20.12 -20.92 -0.31
C PRO A 66 18.98 -21.94 -0.25
N ASP A 67 18.84 -22.63 0.86
CA ASP A 67 17.81 -23.65 1.13
C ASP A 67 16.69 -23.16 2.06
N GLU A 68 16.71 -21.89 2.48
CA GLU A 68 15.78 -21.31 3.44
C GLU A 68 15.06 -20.12 2.83
N THR A 69 13.99 -20.41 2.09
CA THR A 69 13.15 -19.43 1.41
C THR A 69 11.70 -19.55 1.83
N MET A 70 11.05 -18.43 2.10
CA MET A 70 9.61 -18.36 2.33
C MET A 70 8.95 -17.31 1.41
N TYR A 71 7.66 -17.51 1.15
CA TYR A 71 6.81 -16.55 0.48
C TYR A 71 5.84 -15.96 1.50
N MET A 72 5.97 -14.66 1.74
CA MET A 72 5.11 -13.93 2.66
C MET A 72 4.02 -13.20 1.88
N ILE A 73 2.81 -13.25 2.39
CA ILE A 73 1.65 -12.48 1.90
C ILE A 73 1.23 -11.46 2.96
N GLU A 74 0.28 -10.59 2.67
CA GLU A 74 -0.19 -9.48 3.52
C GLU A 74 0.80 -8.30 3.60
N SER A 75 0.51 -7.23 2.85
CA SER A 75 1.38 -6.06 2.78
C SER A 75 1.65 -5.40 4.14
N GLY A 76 0.65 -5.34 5.02
CA GLY A 76 0.82 -4.78 6.38
C GLY A 76 1.79 -5.58 7.23
N ALA A 77 1.71 -6.92 7.15
CA ALA A 77 2.63 -7.80 7.88
C ALA A 77 4.06 -7.71 7.32
N MET A 78 4.21 -7.59 5.98
CA MET A 78 5.52 -7.36 5.35
C MET A 78 6.14 -6.05 5.85
N LEU A 79 5.35 -4.97 5.89
CA LEU A 79 5.82 -3.66 6.34
C LEU A 79 6.24 -3.69 7.82
N ALA A 80 5.44 -4.32 8.67
CA ALA A 80 5.79 -4.48 10.10
C ALA A 80 7.09 -5.26 10.28
N LEU A 81 7.19 -6.44 9.65
CA LEU A 81 8.38 -7.28 9.74
C LEU A 81 9.64 -6.57 9.24
N LEU A 82 9.56 -5.92 8.08
CA LEU A 82 10.71 -5.23 7.48
C LEU A 82 11.15 -4.03 8.34
N ALA A 83 10.21 -3.22 8.84
CA ALA A 83 10.55 -2.09 9.69
C ALA A 83 11.14 -2.52 11.04
N ASP A 84 10.66 -3.63 11.61
CA ASP A 84 11.17 -4.20 12.87
C ASP A 84 12.54 -4.88 12.69
N ALA A 85 12.79 -5.50 11.54
CA ALA A 85 14.06 -6.16 11.25
C ALA A 85 15.23 -5.20 11.02
N TYR A 86 14.96 -3.93 10.73
CA TYR A 86 15.96 -2.88 10.47
C TYR A 86 15.71 -1.64 11.33
N PRO A 87 15.78 -1.77 12.67
CA PRO A 87 15.43 -0.70 13.61
C PRO A 87 16.31 0.55 13.47
N GLU A 88 17.54 0.39 12.98
CA GLU A 88 18.47 1.50 12.70
C GLU A 88 17.98 2.47 11.61
N LYS A 89 16.97 2.07 10.84
CA LYS A 89 16.33 2.92 9.81
C LYS A 89 15.24 3.84 10.38
N GLY A 90 14.81 3.61 11.62
CA GLY A 90 13.83 4.45 12.28
C GLY A 90 12.44 4.43 11.64
N LEU A 91 12.08 3.36 10.90
CA LEU A 91 10.81 3.26 10.18
C LEU A 91 9.66 2.69 11.00
N ALA A 92 9.92 2.32 12.26
CA ALA A 92 8.93 1.94 13.26
C ALA A 92 9.43 2.28 14.65
N PRO A 93 8.56 2.58 15.63
CA PRO A 93 8.94 2.62 17.03
C PRO A 93 9.44 1.24 17.50
N PRO A 94 10.36 1.16 18.48
CA PRO A 94 10.95 -0.11 18.94
C PRO A 94 9.92 -1.19 19.24
N ALA A 95 10.18 -2.42 18.75
CA ALA A 95 9.23 -3.54 18.84
C ALA A 95 9.12 -4.17 20.22
N GLY A 96 10.14 -4.05 21.08
CA GLY A 96 10.18 -4.69 22.41
C GLY A 96 9.44 -3.94 23.50
N ASP A 97 9.08 -2.68 23.28
CA ASP A 97 8.55 -1.81 24.31
C ASP A 97 7.04 -1.60 24.20
N LEU A 98 6.35 -1.73 25.31
CA LEU A 98 4.98 -1.26 25.46
C LEU A 98 4.99 0.27 25.56
N SER A 99 4.80 0.97 24.44
CA SER A 99 4.76 2.42 24.37
C SER A 99 3.56 2.92 23.59
N PHE A 100 3.07 4.13 23.92
CA PHE A 100 1.98 4.77 23.18
C PHE A 100 2.35 5.02 21.71
N LYS A 101 3.62 5.34 21.43
CA LYS A 101 4.12 5.50 20.04
C LYS A 101 4.00 4.19 19.27
N ARG A 102 4.39 3.06 19.87
CA ARG A 102 4.27 1.75 19.23
C ARG A 102 2.82 1.34 19.03
N ALA A 103 1.97 1.56 20.02
CA ALA A 103 0.54 1.27 19.95
C ALA A 103 -0.12 2.08 18.83
N ASP A 104 0.16 3.38 18.73
CA ASP A 104 -0.37 4.26 17.69
C ASP A 104 0.11 3.85 16.28
N TYR A 105 1.40 3.56 16.13
CA TYR A 105 1.96 3.05 14.87
C TYR A 105 1.26 1.77 14.40
N LEU A 106 1.12 0.77 15.26
CA LEU A 106 0.45 -0.49 14.93
C LEU A 106 -1.03 -0.24 14.61
N GLN A 107 -1.70 0.63 15.37
CA GLN A 107 -3.09 1.00 15.10
C GLN A 107 -3.24 1.58 13.70
N MET A 108 -2.38 2.53 13.29
CA MET A 108 -2.46 3.15 11.96
C MET A 108 -2.10 2.18 10.85
N LEU A 109 -1.10 1.31 11.06
CA LEU A 109 -0.73 0.27 10.10
C LEU A 109 -1.91 -0.67 9.82
N HIS A 110 -2.57 -1.16 10.88
CA HIS A 110 -3.71 -2.07 10.75
C HIS A 110 -4.98 -1.36 10.30
N PHE A 111 -5.25 -0.13 10.76
CA PHE A 111 -6.37 0.68 10.31
C PHE A 111 -6.34 0.89 8.79
N GLY A 112 -5.15 1.17 8.24
CA GLY A 112 -4.97 1.30 6.80
C GLY A 112 -5.24 0.00 6.04
N CYS A 113 -4.64 -1.12 6.48
CA CYS A 113 -4.74 -2.39 5.77
C CYS A 113 -6.09 -3.10 5.93
N ALA A 114 -6.71 -3.02 7.11
CA ALA A 114 -7.96 -3.72 7.38
C ALA A 114 -9.19 -2.85 7.07
N THR A 115 -9.27 -1.66 7.71
CA THR A 115 -10.49 -0.84 7.65
C THR A 115 -10.55 -0.01 6.37
N ILE A 116 -9.49 0.77 6.11
CA ILE A 116 -9.50 1.71 4.97
C ILE A 116 -9.46 0.95 3.65
N ASP A 117 -8.60 -0.05 3.53
CA ASP A 117 -8.50 -0.88 2.32
C ASP A 117 -9.83 -1.56 1.98
N MET A 118 -10.51 -2.10 2.96
CA MET A 118 -11.82 -2.75 2.76
C MET A 118 -12.85 -1.76 2.24
N ILE A 119 -12.92 -0.56 2.83
CA ILE A 119 -13.87 0.48 2.40
C ILE A 119 -13.57 0.91 0.96
N LEU A 120 -12.32 1.25 0.66
CA LEU A 120 -11.91 1.68 -0.68
C LEU A 120 -12.07 0.56 -1.72
N TRP A 121 -11.84 -0.70 -1.32
CA TRP A 121 -12.07 -1.85 -2.19
C TRP A 121 -13.55 -2.02 -2.55
N GLN A 122 -14.47 -1.84 -1.59
CA GLN A 122 -15.89 -1.91 -1.86
C GLN A 122 -16.35 -0.80 -2.83
N ILE A 123 -15.83 0.41 -2.67
CA ILE A 123 -16.09 1.51 -3.62
C ILE A 123 -15.57 1.10 -5.01
N ARG A 124 -14.29 0.69 -5.11
CA ARG A 124 -13.67 0.28 -6.38
C ARG A 124 -14.42 -0.88 -7.04
N ALA A 125 -14.75 -1.92 -6.28
CA ALA A 125 -15.42 -3.09 -6.82
C ALA A 125 -16.76 -2.72 -7.46
N ASN A 126 -17.57 -1.93 -6.75
CA ASN A 126 -18.93 -1.59 -7.21
C ASN A 126 -18.97 -0.47 -8.26
N GLU A 127 -17.93 0.36 -8.38
CA GLU A 127 -17.89 1.44 -9.36
C GLU A 127 -17.14 1.08 -10.64
N HIS A 128 -16.11 0.18 -10.55
CA HIS A 128 -15.17 0.00 -11.67
C HIS A 128 -14.85 -1.44 -12.05
N LEU A 129 -14.92 -2.41 -11.13
CA LEU A 129 -14.43 -3.77 -11.41
C LEU A 129 -15.51 -4.78 -11.72
N LEU A 130 -16.59 -4.79 -10.96
CA LEU A 130 -17.67 -5.73 -11.17
C LEU A 130 -18.37 -5.48 -12.53
N PRO A 131 -18.85 -6.52 -13.22
CA PRO A 131 -19.77 -6.35 -14.34
C PRO A 131 -20.97 -5.51 -13.93
N ASP A 132 -21.51 -4.68 -14.82
CA ASP A 132 -22.59 -3.71 -14.51
C ASP A 132 -23.78 -4.35 -13.77
N ARG A 133 -24.18 -5.58 -14.18
CA ARG A 133 -25.27 -6.33 -13.54
C ARG A 133 -25.02 -6.76 -12.09
N GLN A 134 -23.74 -6.72 -11.64
CA GLN A 134 -23.34 -7.10 -10.29
C GLN A 134 -22.97 -5.87 -9.44
N ARG A 135 -22.92 -4.67 -10.02
CA ARG A 135 -22.67 -3.44 -9.29
C ARG A 135 -23.87 -3.04 -8.45
N ASP A 136 -23.62 -2.65 -7.21
CA ASP A 136 -24.65 -2.11 -6.32
C ASP A 136 -24.29 -0.68 -5.90
N VAL A 137 -24.97 0.30 -6.47
CA VAL A 137 -24.79 1.73 -6.17
C VAL A 137 -25.06 2.02 -4.69
N ARG A 138 -25.98 1.30 -4.04
CA ARG A 138 -26.25 1.50 -2.60
C ARG A 138 -25.06 1.08 -1.75
N THR A 139 -24.36 0.04 -2.15
CA THR A 139 -23.12 -0.40 -1.49
C THR A 139 -22.03 0.64 -1.65
N SER A 140 -21.73 1.12 -2.87
CA SER A 140 -20.71 2.15 -3.05
C SER A 140 -21.06 3.45 -2.31
N THR A 141 -22.31 3.91 -2.37
CA THR A 141 -22.79 5.10 -1.63
C THR A 141 -22.58 4.94 -0.12
N ARG A 142 -22.97 3.78 0.44
CA ARG A 142 -22.80 3.50 1.87
C ARG A 142 -21.33 3.55 2.29
N TYR A 143 -20.42 2.94 1.51
CA TYR A 143 -19.00 2.94 1.84
C TYR A 143 -18.35 4.31 1.63
N ARG A 144 -18.79 5.11 0.66
CA ARG A 144 -18.38 6.52 0.54
C ARG A 144 -18.80 7.33 1.76
N SER A 145 -20.05 7.19 2.19
CA SER A 145 -20.56 7.88 3.39
C SER A 145 -19.83 7.43 4.65
N LYS A 146 -19.54 6.13 4.79
CA LYS A 146 -18.76 5.58 5.91
C LYS A 146 -17.34 6.14 5.91
N PHE A 147 -16.68 6.20 4.77
CA PHE A 147 -15.35 6.79 4.66
C PHE A 147 -15.34 8.25 5.09
N ALA A 148 -16.25 9.05 4.54
CA ALA A 148 -16.34 10.48 4.82
C ALA A 148 -16.69 10.78 6.29
N ALA A 149 -17.51 9.95 6.93
CA ALA A 149 -17.95 10.17 8.30
C ALA A 149 -16.98 9.61 9.36
N GLU A 150 -16.34 8.48 9.09
CA GLU A 150 -15.59 7.74 10.13
C GLU A 150 -14.06 7.74 9.87
N VAL A 151 -13.61 7.73 8.62
CA VAL A 151 -12.19 7.60 8.26
C VAL A 151 -11.56 8.97 8.03
N GLU A 152 -12.14 9.74 7.11
CA GLU A 152 -11.55 11.01 6.67
C GLU A 152 -11.30 12.01 7.80
N PRO A 153 -12.22 12.21 8.78
CA PRO A 153 -11.96 13.11 9.91
C PRO A 153 -10.76 12.68 10.75
N GLN A 154 -10.63 11.38 11.06
CA GLN A 154 -9.51 10.87 11.86
C GLN A 154 -8.16 11.11 11.16
N LEU A 155 -8.08 10.83 9.86
CA LEU A 155 -6.86 11.07 9.09
C LEU A 155 -6.55 12.56 8.96
N ARG A 156 -7.57 13.39 8.68
CA ARG A 156 -7.43 14.84 8.59
C ARG A 156 -6.88 15.44 9.86
N ASP A 157 -7.47 15.09 11.01
CA ASP A 157 -7.10 15.67 12.30
C ASP A 157 -5.64 15.29 12.67
N ARG A 158 -5.21 14.06 12.38
CA ARG A 158 -3.81 13.64 12.54
C ARG A 158 -2.86 14.41 11.63
N LEU A 159 -3.19 14.53 10.35
CA LEU A 159 -2.34 15.18 9.35
C LEU A 159 -2.36 16.72 9.45
N ALA A 160 -3.34 17.30 10.14
CA ALA A 160 -3.34 18.69 10.51
C ALA A 160 -2.45 18.97 11.74
N ALA A 161 -2.28 17.99 12.62
CA ALA A 161 -1.48 18.11 13.84
C ALA A 161 0.00 17.76 13.63
N ALA A 162 0.34 16.92 12.64
CA ALA A 162 1.71 16.45 12.42
C ALA A 162 1.99 16.18 10.94
N PRO A 163 3.27 16.20 10.52
CA PRO A 163 3.66 16.00 9.14
C PRO A 163 3.39 14.60 8.61
N TYR A 164 3.43 13.57 9.46
CA TYR A 164 3.20 12.17 9.12
C TYR A 164 2.11 11.56 9.98
N ILE A 165 1.60 10.40 9.56
CA ILE A 165 0.39 9.82 10.16
C ILE A 165 0.54 9.46 11.66
N CYS A 166 1.78 9.16 12.10
CA CYS A 166 2.09 8.82 13.48
C CYS A 166 2.93 9.90 14.19
N GLY A 167 3.05 11.12 13.65
CA GLY A 167 3.78 12.22 14.29
C GLY A 167 4.80 12.90 13.38
N GLU A 168 5.95 13.28 13.95
CA GLU A 168 6.97 14.08 13.27
C GLU A 168 7.80 13.29 12.26
N ASP A 169 7.94 11.98 12.47
CA ASP A 169 8.83 11.13 11.68
C ASP A 169 8.05 10.23 10.72
N PHE A 170 8.59 10.06 9.52
CA PHE A 170 8.09 9.09 8.54
C PHE A 170 8.25 7.66 9.08
N SER A 171 7.24 6.83 8.88
CA SER A 171 7.22 5.43 9.30
C SER A 171 6.63 4.51 8.24
N ALA A 172 6.74 3.19 8.44
CA ALA A 172 6.11 2.22 7.56
C ALA A 172 4.56 2.35 7.53
N ALA A 173 3.95 2.95 8.55
CA ALA A 173 2.52 3.27 8.53
C ALA A 173 2.18 4.30 7.43
N ASP A 174 3.10 5.21 7.09
CA ASP A 174 2.91 6.16 6.00
C ASP A 174 2.94 5.49 4.62
N CYS A 175 3.63 4.37 4.47
CA CYS A 175 3.56 3.59 3.23
C CYS A 175 2.15 3.03 3.00
N VAL A 176 1.42 2.68 4.06
CA VAL A 176 0.03 2.22 3.98
C VAL A 176 -0.93 3.39 3.83
N ILE A 177 -0.91 4.31 4.79
CA ILE A 177 -1.87 5.43 4.83
C ILE A 177 -1.66 6.37 3.64
N GLY A 178 -0.42 6.62 3.23
CA GLY A 178 -0.12 7.40 2.05
C GLY A 178 -0.73 6.80 0.78
N HIS A 179 -0.58 5.50 0.59
CA HIS A 179 -1.25 4.78 -0.49
C HIS A 179 -2.78 4.90 -0.40
N ASN A 180 -3.35 4.73 0.80
CA ASN A 180 -4.79 4.87 1.02
C ASN A 180 -5.30 6.28 0.70
N VAL A 181 -4.57 7.31 1.11
CA VAL A 181 -4.92 8.71 0.81
C VAL A 181 -4.91 8.97 -0.69
N ILE A 182 -3.85 8.53 -1.40
CA ILE A 182 -3.78 8.67 -2.86
C ILE A 182 -4.95 7.93 -3.52
N TRP A 183 -5.24 6.71 -3.09
CA TRP A 183 -6.37 5.93 -3.59
C TRP A 183 -7.70 6.62 -3.33
N ALA A 184 -7.95 7.11 -2.09
CA ALA A 184 -9.15 7.85 -1.73
C ALA A 184 -9.33 9.11 -2.58
N ARG A 185 -8.24 9.85 -2.82
CA ARG A 185 -8.25 11.06 -3.65
C ARG A 185 -8.66 10.80 -5.10
N ALA A 186 -8.27 9.66 -5.67
CA ALA A 186 -8.73 9.22 -6.99
C ALA A 186 -10.24 9.07 -7.09
N TYR A 187 -10.90 8.80 -5.97
CA TYR A 187 -12.36 8.68 -5.87
C TYR A 187 -13.06 9.94 -5.33
N GLY A 188 -12.34 11.07 -5.28
CA GLY A 188 -12.90 12.34 -4.83
C GLY A 188 -13.06 12.47 -3.31
N LEU A 189 -12.46 11.56 -2.53
CA LEU A 189 -12.35 11.63 -1.07
C LEU A 189 -11.02 12.31 -0.67
N CYS A 190 -10.84 12.68 0.59
CA CYS A 190 -9.60 13.29 1.09
C CYS A 190 -9.11 14.50 0.28
N GLN A 191 -9.99 15.42 -0.11
CA GLN A 191 -9.66 16.55 -0.98
C GLN A 191 -9.12 17.79 -0.24
N GLY A 192 -9.20 17.83 1.09
CA GLY A 192 -8.75 18.96 1.91
C GLY A 192 -7.23 19.18 1.92
N ASP A 193 -6.82 20.35 2.41
CA ASP A 193 -5.43 20.82 2.40
C ASP A 193 -4.48 19.90 3.18
N ALA A 194 -4.89 19.37 4.32
CA ALA A 194 -4.09 18.44 5.09
C ALA A 194 -3.63 17.24 4.25
N PHE A 195 -4.53 16.70 3.44
CA PHE A 195 -4.22 15.57 2.55
C PHE A 195 -3.34 15.98 1.37
N ARG A 196 -3.55 17.18 0.80
CA ARG A 196 -2.71 17.70 -0.28
C ARG A 196 -1.26 17.91 0.18
N TYR A 197 -1.07 18.53 1.35
CA TYR A 197 0.26 18.75 1.91
C TYR A 197 0.94 17.43 2.30
N TYR A 198 0.19 16.51 2.88
CA TYR A 198 0.70 15.18 3.18
C TYR A 198 1.13 14.43 1.92
N GLN A 199 0.28 14.37 0.90
CA GLN A 199 0.62 13.73 -0.37
C GLN A 199 1.85 14.37 -1.00
N ALA A 200 1.93 15.70 -1.07
CA ALA A 200 3.11 16.38 -1.61
C ALA A 200 4.39 16.01 -0.86
N ARG A 201 4.31 15.92 0.47
CA ARG A 201 5.44 15.54 1.32
C ARG A 201 5.90 14.11 1.08
N ILE A 202 4.99 13.15 1.09
CA ILE A 202 5.35 11.74 0.90
C ILE A 202 5.81 11.46 -0.53
N SER A 203 5.20 12.10 -1.54
CA SER A 203 5.56 11.90 -2.94
C SER A 203 6.89 12.57 -3.34
N SER A 204 7.45 13.47 -2.53
CA SER A 204 8.79 14.02 -2.75
C SER A 204 9.93 13.07 -2.31
N ARG A 205 9.62 11.98 -1.62
CA ARG A 205 10.62 11.02 -1.15
C ARG A 205 11.18 10.21 -2.34
N PRO A 206 12.51 10.08 -2.46
CA PRO A 206 13.12 9.35 -3.58
C PRO A 206 12.63 7.89 -3.70
N ALA A 207 12.40 7.21 -2.57
CA ALA A 207 11.89 5.84 -2.57
C ALA A 207 10.42 5.76 -3.04
N PHE A 208 9.59 6.76 -2.71
CA PHE A 208 8.23 6.87 -3.24
C PHE A 208 8.25 7.03 -4.77
N LEU A 209 9.05 7.97 -5.28
CA LEU A 209 9.16 8.22 -6.72
C LEU A 209 9.54 6.95 -7.49
N ARG A 210 10.50 6.18 -6.98
CA ARG A 210 10.88 4.88 -7.57
C ARG A 210 9.76 3.83 -7.48
N ALA A 211 9.06 3.77 -6.35
CA ALA A 211 8.01 2.77 -6.13
C ALA A 211 6.80 2.96 -7.05
N TYR A 212 6.55 4.19 -7.49
CA TYR A 212 5.40 4.53 -8.32
C TYR A 212 5.77 4.94 -9.76
N ALA A 213 7.05 4.94 -10.13
CA ALA A 213 7.52 5.39 -11.44
C ALA A 213 6.91 4.64 -12.62
N ASP A 214 6.60 3.38 -12.47
CA ASP A 214 6.05 2.48 -13.50
C ASP A 214 4.51 2.46 -13.53
N ALA A 215 3.84 3.12 -12.59
CA ALA A 215 2.38 3.15 -12.51
C ALA A 215 1.75 3.75 -13.78
N GLY A 216 2.36 4.81 -14.34
CA GLY A 216 1.89 5.47 -15.56
C GLY A 216 1.95 4.57 -16.80
N ALA A 217 3.03 3.82 -16.98
CA ALA A 217 3.19 2.92 -18.12
C ALA A 217 2.14 1.80 -18.13
N ILE A 218 1.82 1.25 -16.95
CA ILE A 218 0.78 0.23 -16.82
C ILE A 218 -0.60 0.84 -16.97
N THR A 219 -0.85 2.04 -16.46
CA THR A 219 -2.12 2.75 -16.66
C THR A 219 -2.45 2.90 -18.14
N ALA A 220 -1.46 3.21 -18.98
CA ALA A 220 -1.64 3.33 -20.41
C ALA A 220 -2.06 2.00 -21.09
N ALA A 221 -1.63 0.86 -20.54
CA ALA A 221 -1.98 -0.48 -21.06
C ALA A 221 -3.33 -0.99 -20.54
N VAL A 222 -3.89 -0.38 -19.49
CA VAL A 222 -5.17 -0.82 -18.90
C VAL A 222 -6.35 -0.30 -19.72
N PRO A 223 -7.40 -1.11 -19.96
CA PRO A 223 -8.63 -0.67 -20.60
C PRO A 223 -9.24 0.56 -19.93
N ALA A 224 -9.73 1.52 -20.71
CA ALA A 224 -10.17 2.84 -20.23
C ALA A 224 -11.16 2.78 -19.03
N GLY A 225 -12.11 1.85 -19.01
CA GLY A 225 -13.06 1.68 -17.91
C GLY A 225 -12.47 1.13 -16.60
N LYS A 226 -11.16 0.79 -16.57
CA LYS A 226 -10.47 0.26 -15.39
C LYS A 226 -9.34 1.17 -14.90
N ARG A 227 -9.13 2.33 -15.55
CA ARG A 227 -7.96 3.20 -15.33
C ARG A 227 -8.06 4.10 -14.11
N ALA A 228 -9.25 4.50 -13.69
CA ALA A 228 -9.45 5.58 -12.69
C ALA A 228 -8.59 5.45 -11.43
N TYR A 229 -8.38 4.22 -10.95
CA TYR A 229 -7.51 3.97 -9.81
C TYR A 229 -6.01 4.14 -10.13
N MET A 230 -5.59 3.69 -11.32
CA MET A 230 -4.19 3.71 -11.72
C MET A 230 -3.70 5.14 -12.02
N GLU A 231 -4.57 5.97 -12.57
CA GLU A 231 -4.27 7.37 -12.91
C GLU A 231 -3.92 8.20 -11.69
N ALA A 232 -4.43 7.84 -10.51
CA ALA A 232 -4.10 8.50 -9.25
C ALA A 232 -2.62 8.40 -8.86
N PHE A 233 -1.92 7.39 -9.38
CA PHE A 233 -0.51 7.13 -9.08
C PHE A 233 0.41 7.53 -10.24
N SER A 234 -0.14 8.12 -11.31
CA SER A 234 0.57 8.45 -12.55
C SER A 234 0.94 9.94 -12.67
N GLY A 235 0.53 10.77 -11.68
CA GLY A 235 0.69 12.23 -11.71
C GLY A 235 1.79 12.74 -10.79
#